data_5127931724d57b3c20074893d7513d45
#
_entry.id   5127931724d57b3c20074893d7513d45
#
_cell.length_a   1.000
_cell.length_b   1.000
_cell.length_c   1.000
_cell.angle_alpha   90.00
_cell.angle_beta   90.00
_cell.angle_gamma   90.00
#
_symmetry.space_group_name_H-M   'P 1'
#
loop_
_entity.id
_entity.type
_entity.pdbx_description
1 polymer ?
#
loop_
_entity_poly.entity_id
_entity_poly.type
_entity_poly.pdbx_seq_one_letter_code
_entity_poly.pdbx_strand_id
1 'polypeptide(L)'
;MGRLQRSLSLWAVLLFSGCAAYLDPLTTKTEPVKKITPAQVLEIINPELASVAEPIQRPVVAIYASGFMDHTGQRLSNSQYASFSTAITQAPYAYLIRALKLAGADSGGFFRVVERVGLEELTKERQLIRSTRQQFNESQELMPLTFAGLIISGGVIGYESNAESGGAGARYLGIGMSKEYRKDTVVVALRLISVSTGEILIEVLTTKSILSAAISQDVFRFVSADTELVEVEGGAVKNESVNIALQAAIEKAVLEIIRRGFALAYWSEK
;
A
#
# COMPACT_ATOMS: atom_id res chain seq x y z
N MET A 1 65.95 34.99 -41.64
CA MET A 1 65.30 34.83 -40.34
C MET A 1 63.76 34.80 -40.37
N GLY A 2 63.11 34.70 -41.52
CA GLY A 2 61.64 34.80 -41.61
C GLY A 2 60.85 33.49 -41.85
N ARG A 3 61.48 32.35 -42.05
CA ARG A 3 60.78 31.07 -42.36
C ARG A 3 60.69 30.11 -41.21
N LEU A 4 61.50 30.24 -40.16
CA LEU A 4 61.42 29.38 -38.97
C LEU A 4 60.34 29.83 -37.99
N GLN A 5 59.98 31.10 -38.02
CA GLN A 5 59.00 31.65 -37.10
C GLN A 5 57.53 31.37 -37.50
N ARG A 6 57.27 31.06 -38.80
CA ARG A 6 55.92 30.69 -39.29
C ARG A 6 55.60 29.22 -39.10
N SER A 7 56.57 28.35 -38.95
CA SER A 7 56.32 26.93 -38.67
C SER A 7 55.98 26.64 -37.19
N LEU A 8 56.54 27.44 -36.27
CA LEU A 8 56.25 27.28 -34.86
C LEU A 8 54.85 27.74 -34.48
N SER A 9 54.31 28.75 -35.16
CA SER A 9 52.91 29.23 -34.86
C SER A 9 51.85 28.29 -35.44
N LEU A 10 52.14 27.52 -36.51
CA LEU A 10 51.18 26.52 -37.00
C LEU A 10 51.10 25.26 -36.12
N TRP A 11 52.22 24.91 -35.46
CA TRP A 11 52.20 23.76 -34.48
C TRP A 11 51.56 24.08 -33.15
N ALA A 12 51.57 25.33 -32.72
CA ALA A 12 50.89 25.76 -31.48
C ALA A 12 49.34 25.79 -31.63
N VAL A 13 48.84 26.04 -32.85
CA VAL A 13 47.38 26.02 -33.10
C VAL A 13 46.81 24.59 -33.15
N LEU A 14 47.60 23.61 -33.59
CA LEU A 14 47.20 22.20 -33.65
C LEU A 14 47.17 21.51 -32.30
N LEU A 15 47.86 22.06 -31.28
CA LEU A 15 47.84 21.50 -29.92
C LEU A 15 46.63 21.96 -29.08
N PHE A 16 45.96 23.04 -29.49
CA PHE A 16 44.75 23.53 -28.78
C PHE A 16 43.42 23.03 -29.34
N SER A 17 43.42 22.43 -30.55
CA SER A 17 42.20 21.84 -31.12
C SER A 17 41.88 20.44 -30.63
N GLY A 18 42.77 19.81 -29.84
CA GLY A 18 42.56 18.46 -29.32
C GLY A 18 41.77 18.38 -28.04
N CYS A 19 41.56 19.46 -27.29
CA CYS A 19 40.88 19.43 -25.99
C CYS A 19 39.37 19.68 -26.07
N ALA A 20 38.86 20.17 -27.20
CA ALA A 20 37.41 20.42 -27.32
C ALA A 20 36.58 19.15 -27.63
N ALA A 21 37.23 18.11 -28.18
CA ALA A 21 36.53 16.86 -28.53
C ALA A 21 36.42 15.88 -27.37
N TYR A 22 37.05 16.15 -26.22
CA TYR A 22 37.04 15.25 -25.07
C TYR A 22 36.07 15.68 -23.93
N LEU A 23 35.42 16.83 -24.12
CA LEU A 23 34.43 17.37 -23.16
C LEU A 23 32.97 17.12 -23.55
N ASP A 24 32.74 16.37 -24.64
CA ASP A 24 31.38 16.08 -25.11
C ASP A 24 30.69 14.81 -24.54
N PRO A 25 31.30 14.01 -23.64
CA PRO A 25 30.52 12.94 -23.00
C PRO A 25 29.78 13.41 -21.76
N LEU A 26 29.76 14.69 -21.40
CA LEU A 26 29.03 15.21 -20.23
C LEU A 26 27.76 15.97 -20.58
N THR A 27 27.31 16.00 -21.81
CA THR A 27 25.92 16.20 -22.13
C THR A 27 25.19 14.89 -21.73
N THR A 28 24.99 14.72 -20.44
CA THR A 28 23.93 13.85 -19.93
C THR A 28 22.72 14.18 -20.78
N LYS A 29 22.33 13.26 -21.68
CA LYS A 29 20.96 13.23 -22.19
C LYS A 29 20.11 13.23 -20.95
N THR A 30 19.61 14.38 -20.55
CA THR A 30 18.55 14.49 -19.56
C THR A 30 17.44 13.64 -20.15
N GLU A 31 17.31 12.43 -19.63
CA GLU A 31 16.14 11.62 -19.95
C GLU A 31 14.93 12.52 -19.71
N PRO A 32 13.98 12.58 -20.63
CA PRO A 32 12.81 13.42 -20.48
C PRO A 32 12.18 13.04 -19.12
N VAL A 33 12.02 14.05 -18.26
CA VAL A 33 11.39 13.90 -16.95
C VAL A 33 10.14 13.05 -17.16
N LYS A 34 10.17 11.83 -16.61
CA LYS A 34 9.11 10.85 -16.79
C LYS A 34 7.80 11.54 -16.40
N LYS A 35 6.86 11.60 -17.34
CA LYS A 35 5.60 12.29 -17.16
C LYS A 35 4.98 11.84 -15.83
N ILE A 36 4.83 12.77 -14.88
CA ILE A 36 4.27 12.47 -13.57
C ILE A 36 2.87 11.94 -13.79
N THR A 37 2.62 10.71 -13.37
CA THR A 37 1.29 10.11 -13.44
C THR A 37 0.34 10.90 -12.52
N PRO A 38 -0.84 11.31 -12.97
CA PRO A 38 -1.80 11.99 -12.11
C PRO A 38 -2.23 11.07 -10.96
N ALA A 39 -2.68 11.67 -9.85
CA ALA A 39 -3.22 10.91 -8.73
C ALA A 39 -4.44 10.09 -9.18
N GLN A 40 -4.51 8.86 -8.70
CA GLN A 40 -5.59 7.93 -9.02
C GLN A 40 -6.25 7.45 -7.72
N VAL A 41 -7.54 7.15 -7.79
CA VAL A 41 -8.24 6.48 -6.69
C VAL A 41 -7.79 5.02 -6.68
N LEU A 42 -7.40 4.52 -5.50
CA LEU A 42 -7.04 3.11 -5.37
C LEU A 42 -8.25 2.23 -5.67
N GLU A 43 -8.10 1.29 -6.56
CA GLU A 43 -9.13 0.31 -6.87
C GLU A 43 -9.10 -0.87 -5.89
N ILE A 44 -10.16 -1.68 -5.91
CA ILE A 44 -10.22 -2.94 -5.17
C ILE A 44 -9.32 -3.96 -5.88
N ILE A 45 -8.49 -4.66 -5.10
CA ILE A 45 -7.59 -5.68 -5.67
C ILE A 45 -8.31 -7.03 -5.80
N ASN A 46 -9.24 -7.31 -4.87
CA ASN A 46 -10.01 -8.55 -4.90
C ASN A 46 -11.46 -8.29 -5.34
N PRO A 47 -11.80 -8.51 -6.63
CA PRO A 47 -13.13 -8.23 -7.16
C PRO A 47 -14.23 -9.07 -6.50
N GLU A 48 -13.92 -10.26 -5.96
CA GLU A 48 -14.90 -11.07 -5.24
C GLU A 48 -15.45 -10.34 -4.00
N LEU A 49 -14.70 -9.40 -3.42
CA LEU A 49 -15.18 -8.62 -2.28
C LEU A 49 -16.31 -7.66 -2.67
N ALA A 50 -16.24 -7.08 -3.86
CA ALA A 50 -17.31 -6.19 -4.36
C ALA A 50 -18.59 -6.95 -4.74
N SER A 51 -18.44 -8.18 -5.23
CA SER A 51 -19.55 -9.03 -5.71
C SER A 51 -20.22 -9.89 -4.62
N VAL A 52 -19.83 -9.71 -3.35
CA VAL A 52 -20.48 -10.43 -2.24
C VAL A 52 -21.97 -10.10 -2.18
N ALA A 53 -22.82 -11.11 -1.97
CA ALA A 53 -24.26 -10.96 -1.86
C ALA A 53 -24.66 -10.05 -0.66
N GLU A 54 -25.72 -9.25 -0.87
CA GLU A 54 -26.26 -8.40 0.21
C GLU A 54 -26.88 -9.28 1.30
N PRO A 55 -26.56 -9.06 2.60
CA PRO A 55 -27.21 -9.78 3.68
C PRO A 55 -28.64 -9.24 3.93
N ILE A 56 -29.55 -10.07 4.44
CA ILE A 56 -30.90 -9.65 4.83
C ILE A 56 -30.83 -8.44 5.77
N GLN A 57 -29.92 -8.47 6.73
CA GLN A 57 -29.66 -7.37 7.64
C GLN A 57 -28.19 -7.02 7.61
N ARG A 58 -27.87 -5.80 7.18
CA ARG A 58 -26.49 -5.32 7.09
C ARG A 58 -25.87 -5.16 8.47
N PRO A 59 -24.81 -5.93 8.80
CA PRO A 59 -24.15 -5.84 10.09
C PRO A 59 -23.55 -4.44 10.32
N VAL A 60 -23.73 -3.90 11.53
CA VAL A 60 -23.13 -2.63 11.93
C VAL A 60 -21.82 -2.90 12.63
N VAL A 61 -20.72 -2.41 12.04
CA VAL A 61 -19.36 -2.67 12.51
C VAL A 61 -18.64 -1.38 12.90
N ALA A 62 -17.82 -1.47 13.93
CA ALA A 62 -16.93 -0.42 14.39
C ALA A 62 -15.46 -0.84 14.24
N ILE A 63 -14.60 0.11 13.88
CA ILE A 63 -13.14 -0.01 13.86
C ILE A 63 -12.56 1.15 14.66
N TYR A 64 -11.66 0.84 15.59
CA TYR A 64 -10.88 1.83 16.33
C TYR A 64 -9.48 1.90 15.74
N ALA A 65 -8.88 3.09 15.66
CA ALA A 65 -7.51 3.24 15.17
C ALA A 65 -6.52 2.38 15.95
N SER A 66 -6.63 2.38 17.28
CA SER A 66 -5.82 1.54 18.19
C SER A 66 -6.13 0.04 18.06
N GLY A 67 -7.28 -0.32 17.50
CA GLY A 67 -7.71 -1.71 17.33
C GLY A 67 -7.16 -2.38 16.07
N PHE A 68 -6.56 -1.62 15.15
CA PHE A 68 -5.95 -2.15 13.93
C PHE A 68 -4.70 -1.36 13.54
N MET A 69 -3.56 -1.82 14.02
CA MET A 69 -2.27 -1.15 13.90
C MET A 69 -1.21 -2.08 13.28
N ASP A 70 -0.06 -1.48 12.96
CA ASP A 70 1.15 -2.23 12.66
C ASP A 70 1.84 -2.65 13.97
N HIS A 71 1.91 -3.97 14.21
CA HIS A 71 2.58 -4.58 15.36
C HIS A 71 3.97 -5.13 15.03
N THR A 72 4.44 -4.97 13.79
CA THR A 72 5.72 -5.53 13.36
C THR A 72 6.91 -4.71 13.84
N GLY A 73 6.72 -3.40 14.00
CA GLY A 73 7.80 -2.47 14.32
C GLY A 73 8.90 -2.37 13.26
N GLN A 74 8.67 -2.94 12.07
CA GLN A 74 9.68 -3.03 11.02
C GLN A 74 9.93 -1.67 10.38
N ARG A 75 11.20 -1.39 10.11
CA ARG A 75 11.66 -0.19 9.42
C ARG A 75 12.17 -0.53 8.04
N LEU A 76 12.11 0.45 7.13
CA LEU A 76 12.67 0.30 5.81
C LEU A 76 14.18 0.07 5.90
N SER A 77 14.66 -1.00 5.27
CA SER A 77 16.08 -1.26 5.13
C SER A 77 16.65 -0.35 4.03
N ASN A 78 17.61 0.50 4.37
CA ASN A 78 18.36 1.29 3.41
C ASN A 78 19.86 1.10 3.69
N SER A 79 20.61 0.67 2.67
CA SER A 79 22.05 0.39 2.79
C SER A 79 22.91 1.64 2.95
N GLN A 80 22.39 2.84 2.66
CA GLN A 80 23.18 4.08 2.66
C GLN A 80 22.89 5.02 3.84
N TYR A 81 21.70 4.96 4.45
CA TYR A 81 21.31 5.81 5.57
C TYR A 81 20.44 5.06 6.56
N ALA A 82 20.55 5.38 7.85
CA ALA A 82 19.62 4.89 8.85
C ALA A 82 18.21 5.37 8.51
N SER A 83 17.36 4.46 8.04
CA SER A 83 15.98 4.81 7.69
C SER A 83 15.13 4.81 8.96
N PHE A 84 14.56 5.97 9.28
CA PHE A 84 13.58 6.12 10.36
C PHE A 84 12.15 5.83 9.90
N SER A 85 11.95 5.62 8.60
CA SER A 85 10.63 5.32 8.03
C SER A 85 10.22 3.89 8.35
N THR A 86 8.96 3.71 8.72
CA THR A 86 8.36 2.38 8.91
C THR A 86 8.19 1.66 7.58
N ALA A 87 8.36 0.35 7.57
CA ALA A 87 8.18 -0.46 6.36
C ALA A 87 6.70 -0.54 5.96
N ILE A 88 5.81 -0.49 6.96
CA ILE A 88 4.35 -0.54 6.81
C ILE A 88 3.75 0.78 7.27
N THR A 89 2.61 1.16 6.68
CA THR A 89 1.86 2.35 7.09
C THR A 89 1.44 2.27 8.56
N GLN A 90 1.50 3.40 9.27
CA GLN A 90 1.03 3.50 10.65
C GLN A 90 -0.51 3.60 10.75
N ALA A 91 -1.20 3.74 9.63
CA ALA A 91 -2.66 3.82 9.56
C ALA A 91 -3.27 2.68 8.72
N PRO A 92 -2.98 1.40 8.99
CA PRO A 92 -3.51 0.28 8.22
C PRO A 92 -5.03 0.15 8.35
N TYR A 93 -5.64 0.71 9.42
CA TYR A 93 -7.08 0.79 9.60
C TYR A 93 -7.80 1.50 8.45
N ALA A 94 -7.13 2.41 7.73
CA ALA A 94 -7.73 3.09 6.58
C ALA A 94 -8.04 2.12 5.44
N TYR A 95 -7.14 1.16 5.17
CA TYR A 95 -7.41 0.09 4.20
C TYR A 95 -8.53 -0.85 4.67
N LEU A 96 -8.60 -1.14 5.98
CA LEU A 96 -9.66 -1.97 6.54
C LEU A 96 -11.03 -1.29 6.41
N ILE A 97 -11.16 -0.01 6.78
CA ILE A 97 -12.39 0.75 6.63
C ILE A 97 -12.84 0.75 5.16
N ARG A 98 -11.88 0.97 4.24
CA ARG A 98 -12.16 0.93 2.81
C ARG A 98 -12.66 -0.44 2.35
N ALA A 99 -11.97 -1.53 2.72
CA ALA A 99 -12.38 -2.88 2.37
C ALA A 99 -13.81 -3.21 2.85
N LEU A 100 -14.15 -2.85 4.08
CA LEU A 100 -15.50 -3.03 4.63
C LEU A 100 -16.55 -2.18 3.93
N LYS A 101 -16.21 -0.98 3.50
CA LYS A 101 -17.11 -0.10 2.74
C LYS A 101 -17.35 -0.59 1.32
N LEU A 102 -16.37 -1.26 0.72
CA LEU A 102 -16.44 -1.79 -0.64
C LEU A 102 -17.00 -3.24 -0.68
N ALA A 103 -17.06 -3.93 0.44
CA ALA A 103 -17.67 -5.26 0.53
C ALA A 103 -19.13 -5.22 0.09
N GLY A 104 -19.47 -6.00 -0.94
CA GLY A 104 -20.81 -6.04 -1.53
C GLY A 104 -21.20 -4.76 -2.28
N ALA A 105 -20.25 -3.95 -2.77
CA ALA A 105 -20.53 -2.68 -3.43
C ALA A 105 -21.47 -2.84 -4.64
N ASP A 106 -21.36 -3.94 -5.37
CA ASP A 106 -22.20 -4.24 -6.54
C ASP A 106 -23.64 -4.59 -6.15
N SER A 107 -23.88 -4.98 -4.89
CA SER A 107 -25.18 -5.43 -4.38
C SER A 107 -25.81 -4.50 -3.35
N GLY A 108 -25.25 -3.28 -3.15
CA GLY A 108 -25.79 -2.30 -2.20
C GLY A 108 -24.98 -2.19 -0.89
N GLY A 109 -23.96 -3.03 -0.74
CA GLY A 109 -23.00 -3.03 0.36
C GLY A 109 -23.35 -4.02 1.47
N PHE A 110 -22.33 -4.66 2.01
CA PHE A 110 -22.48 -5.69 3.03
C PHE A 110 -22.54 -5.10 4.46
N PHE A 111 -21.59 -4.25 4.83
CA PHE A 111 -21.49 -3.68 6.17
C PHE A 111 -22.02 -2.24 6.25
N ARG A 112 -22.49 -1.87 7.44
CA ARG A 112 -22.65 -0.48 7.86
C ARG A 112 -21.49 -0.13 8.80
N VAL A 113 -20.52 0.62 8.29
CA VAL A 113 -19.33 1.01 9.05
C VAL A 113 -19.61 2.31 9.78
N VAL A 114 -19.43 2.34 11.11
CA VAL A 114 -19.62 3.53 11.93
C VAL A 114 -18.28 4.13 12.33
N GLU A 115 -18.24 5.46 12.40
CA GLU A 115 -17.04 6.20 12.76
C GLU A 115 -16.69 5.98 14.23
N ARG A 116 -15.45 5.49 14.47
CA ARG A 116 -14.86 5.35 15.82
C ARG A 116 -13.40 5.78 15.86
N VAL A 117 -12.78 6.02 14.69
CA VAL A 117 -11.40 6.54 14.61
C VAL A 117 -11.40 7.99 15.08
N GLY A 118 -12.31 8.82 14.56
CA GLY A 118 -12.51 10.22 14.92
C GLY A 118 -13.68 10.42 15.90
N LEU A 119 -13.92 9.51 16.84
CA LEU A 119 -15.07 9.60 17.75
C LEU A 119 -14.99 10.81 18.69
N GLU A 120 -13.79 11.21 19.08
CA GLU A 120 -13.58 12.36 19.96
C GLU A 120 -13.98 13.66 19.25
N GLU A 121 -13.52 13.84 18.01
CA GLU A 121 -13.85 15.01 17.18
C GLU A 121 -15.35 15.05 16.88
N LEU A 122 -15.93 13.92 16.53
CA LEU A 122 -17.37 13.81 16.33
C LEU A 122 -18.16 14.19 17.59
N THR A 123 -17.69 13.79 18.76
CA THR A 123 -18.34 14.08 20.05
C THR A 123 -18.25 15.57 20.37
N LYS A 124 -17.09 16.20 20.15
CA LYS A 124 -16.88 17.64 20.31
C LYS A 124 -17.80 18.45 19.39
N GLU A 125 -17.90 18.05 18.13
CA GLU A 125 -18.79 18.72 17.17
C GLU A 125 -20.26 18.60 17.61
N ARG A 126 -20.68 17.41 18.06
CA ARG A 126 -22.03 17.22 18.58
C ARG A 126 -22.33 18.04 19.84
N GLN A 127 -21.33 18.27 20.70
CA GLN A 127 -21.46 19.14 21.88
C GLN A 127 -21.61 20.60 21.44
N LEU A 128 -20.81 21.04 20.45
CA LEU A 128 -20.91 22.38 19.88
C LEU A 128 -22.30 22.63 19.29
N ILE A 129 -22.82 21.71 18.48
CA ILE A 129 -24.17 21.84 17.92
C ILE A 129 -25.23 21.97 19.01
N ARG A 130 -25.15 21.14 20.08
CA ARG A 130 -26.10 21.18 21.19
C ARG A 130 -26.06 22.53 21.91
N SER A 131 -24.86 23.04 22.25
CA SER A 131 -24.72 24.32 22.94
C SER A 131 -25.20 25.48 22.09
N THR A 132 -24.91 25.48 20.80
CA THR A 132 -25.36 26.52 19.86
C THR A 132 -26.89 26.52 19.74
N ARG A 133 -27.51 25.37 19.54
CA ARG A 133 -28.99 25.28 19.47
C ARG A 133 -29.66 25.72 20.75
N GLN A 134 -29.10 25.37 21.89
CA GLN A 134 -29.61 25.79 23.19
C GLN A 134 -29.55 27.33 23.33
N GLN A 135 -28.48 28.00 22.88
CA GLN A 135 -28.36 29.45 22.88
C GLN A 135 -29.42 30.13 22.02
N PHE A 136 -29.81 29.51 20.90
CA PHE A 136 -30.80 30.01 19.97
C PHE A 136 -32.22 29.51 20.26
N ASN A 137 -32.45 28.78 21.37
CA ASN A 137 -33.73 28.17 21.74
C ASN A 137 -34.29 27.23 20.67
N GLU A 138 -33.42 26.57 19.92
CA GLU A 138 -33.82 25.55 18.96
C GLU A 138 -34.12 24.24 19.66
N SER A 139 -35.31 23.69 19.44
CA SER A 139 -35.78 22.45 20.08
C SER A 139 -35.34 21.18 19.37
N GLN A 140 -34.70 21.29 18.17
CA GLN A 140 -34.32 20.13 17.39
C GLN A 140 -33.17 19.37 18.05
N GLU A 141 -33.37 18.14 18.43
CA GLU A 141 -32.35 17.26 18.96
C GLU A 141 -31.54 16.57 17.86
N LEU A 142 -30.26 16.25 18.19
CA LEU A 142 -29.44 15.41 17.33
C LEU A 142 -29.89 13.95 17.44
N MET A 143 -30.02 13.29 16.30
CA MET A 143 -30.23 11.84 16.27
C MET A 143 -29.15 11.12 17.09
N PRO A 144 -29.48 10.02 17.80
CA PRO A 144 -28.49 9.25 18.52
C PRO A 144 -27.45 8.64 17.55
N LEU A 145 -26.22 8.51 18.03
CA LEU A 145 -25.19 7.80 17.25
C LEU A 145 -25.57 6.34 17.09
N THR A 146 -25.38 5.83 15.88
CA THR A 146 -25.57 4.40 15.62
C THR A 146 -24.56 3.60 16.45
N PHE A 147 -25.04 2.67 17.23
CA PHE A 147 -24.18 1.71 17.93
C PHE A 147 -23.80 0.56 17.01
N ALA A 148 -22.59 0.02 17.18
CA ALA A 148 -22.13 -1.16 16.47
C ALA A 148 -22.43 -2.42 17.31
N GLY A 149 -23.01 -3.42 16.70
CA GLY A 149 -23.14 -4.75 17.31
C GLY A 149 -21.85 -5.56 17.26
N LEU A 150 -20.95 -5.18 16.35
CA LEU A 150 -19.71 -5.88 16.08
C LEU A 150 -18.53 -4.91 16.09
N ILE A 151 -17.38 -5.38 16.58
CA ILE A 151 -16.10 -4.71 16.45
C ILE A 151 -15.20 -5.57 15.57
N ILE A 152 -14.50 -4.93 14.63
CA ILE A 152 -13.42 -5.57 13.88
C ILE A 152 -12.09 -5.01 14.41
N SER A 153 -11.22 -5.92 14.86
CA SER A 153 -9.90 -5.60 15.38
C SER A 153 -8.83 -6.56 14.86
N GLY A 154 -7.57 -6.22 15.03
CA GLY A 154 -6.44 -7.02 14.58
C GLY A 154 -5.23 -6.17 14.30
N GLY A 155 -4.53 -6.44 13.20
CA GLY A 155 -3.37 -5.67 12.78
C GLY A 155 -2.46 -6.41 11.83
N VAL A 156 -1.40 -5.73 11.44
CA VAL A 156 -0.29 -6.37 10.74
C VAL A 156 0.61 -6.99 11.78
N ILE A 157 0.72 -8.32 11.77
CA ILE A 157 1.43 -9.11 12.79
C ILE A 157 2.75 -9.68 12.29
N GLY A 158 2.99 -9.62 10.98
CA GLY A 158 4.24 -10.09 10.37
C GLY A 158 4.57 -9.28 9.12
N TYR A 159 5.84 -8.95 9.00
CA TYR A 159 6.44 -8.42 7.79
C TYR A 159 7.84 -8.99 7.65
N GLU A 160 8.09 -9.65 6.54
CA GLU A 160 9.38 -10.22 6.20
C GLU A 160 9.82 -9.68 4.84
N SER A 161 11.07 -9.26 4.75
CA SER A 161 11.69 -8.82 3.51
C SER A 161 12.98 -9.60 3.31
N ASN A 162 12.95 -10.60 2.45
CA ASN A 162 14.08 -11.48 2.18
C ASN A 162 14.61 -11.22 0.77
N ALA A 163 15.93 -10.94 0.68
CA ALA A 163 16.62 -10.94 -0.58
C ALA A 163 17.01 -12.40 -0.91
N GLU A 164 16.39 -12.97 -1.92
CA GLU A 164 16.74 -14.28 -2.44
C GLU A 164 17.59 -14.10 -3.70
N SER A 165 18.86 -14.53 -3.64
CA SER A 165 19.72 -14.57 -4.83
C SER A 165 19.54 -15.92 -5.51
N GLY A 166 18.74 -15.97 -6.55
CA GLY A 166 18.57 -17.13 -7.41
C GLY A 166 19.65 -17.16 -8.48
N GLY A 167 20.76 -17.85 -8.23
CA GLY A 167 21.80 -18.09 -9.22
C GLY A 167 21.47 -19.30 -10.11
N ALA A 168 20.79 -19.12 -11.24
CA ALA A 168 20.94 -20.03 -12.36
C ALA A 168 22.14 -19.52 -13.19
N GLY A 169 23.33 -19.87 -12.74
CA GLY A 169 24.58 -19.43 -13.38
C GLY A 169 24.92 -20.28 -14.56
N ALA A 170 24.56 -19.87 -15.76
CA ALA A 170 25.34 -20.19 -16.95
C ALA A 170 26.34 -19.04 -17.16
N ARG A 171 27.57 -19.22 -16.70
CA ARG A 171 28.67 -18.33 -17.05
C ARG A 171 29.16 -18.70 -18.45
N TYR A 172 28.82 -17.89 -19.42
CA TYR A 172 29.46 -17.91 -20.72
C TYR A 172 30.29 -16.63 -20.86
N LEU A 173 31.60 -16.78 -21.00
CA LEU A 173 32.57 -15.68 -21.20
C LEU A 173 32.59 -14.57 -20.13
N GLY A 174 32.40 -14.94 -18.86
CA GLY A 174 32.54 -13.97 -17.74
C GLY A 174 31.35 -13.03 -17.53
N ILE A 175 30.31 -13.12 -18.34
CA ILE A 175 29.06 -12.35 -18.18
C ILE A 175 28.04 -13.27 -17.50
N GLY A 176 27.91 -13.14 -16.20
CA GLY A 176 26.87 -13.80 -15.41
C GLY A 176 25.78 -12.81 -15.08
N MET A 177 24.57 -13.02 -15.55
CA MET A 177 23.40 -12.28 -15.05
C MET A 177 22.98 -12.93 -13.72
N SER A 178 23.31 -12.31 -12.60
CA SER A 178 22.71 -12.63 -11.33
C SER A 178 21.37 -11.89 -11.26
N LYS A 179 20.29 -12.65 -11.15
CA LYS A 179 18.97 -12.06 -10.83
C LYS A 179 18.82 -12.09 -9.32
N GLU A 180 18.78 -10.94 -8.70
CA GLU A 180 18.39 -10.82 -7.30
C GLU A 180 16.89 -10.65 -7.23
N TYR A 181 16.25 -11.50 -6.43
CA TYR A 181 14.82 -11.41 -6.13
C TYR A 181 14.67 -10.97 -4.67
N ARG A 182 13.78 -10.04 -4.44
CA ARG A 182 13.35 -9.67 -3.10
C ARG A 182 11.91 -10.13 -2.91
N LYS A 183 11.69 -10.92 -1.86
CA LYS A 183 10.36 -11.37 -1.46
C LYS A 183 9.93 -10.63 -0.21
N ASP A 184 8.90 -9.81 -0.34
CA ASP A 184 8.26 -9.14 0.78
C ASP A 184 6.97 -9.89 1.14
N THR A 185 6.81 -10.28 2.40
CA THR A 185 5.63 -11.01 2.89
C THR A 185 4.98 -10.22 4.02
N VAL A 186 3.68 -9.98 3.90
CA VAL A 186 2.85 -9.31 4.92
C VAL A 186 1.87 -10.32 5.50
N VAL A 187 1.74 -10.35 6.83
CA VAL A 187 0.75 -11.17 7.54
C VAL A 187 -0.21 -10.26 8.29
N VAL A 188 -1.50 -10.44 8.04
CA VAL A 188 -2.59 -9.69 8.68
C VAL A 188 -3.44 -10.64 9.50
N ALA A 189 -3.71 -10.26 10.76
CA ALA A 189 -4.71 -10.89 11.61
C ALA A 189 -5.96 -10.01 11.69
N LEU A 190 -7.13 -10.61 11.61
CA LEU A 190 -8.41 -9.92 11.71
C LEU A 190 -9.37 -10.73 12.57
N ARG A 191 -10.03 -10.07 13.54
CA ARG A 191 -10.99 -10.68 14.46
C ARG A 191 -12.31 -9.94 14.42
N LEU A 192 -13.39 -10.68 14.36
CA LEU A 192 -14.75 -10.19 14.51
C LEU A 192 -15.21 -10.47 15.95
N ILE A 193 -15.60 -9.44 16.67
CA ILE A 193 -15.93 -9.50 18.09
C ILE A 193 -17.38 -9.03 18.29
N SER A 194 -18.15 -9.80 19.05
CA SER A 194 -19.49 -9.41 19.52
C SER A 194 -19.37 -8.36 20.62
N VAL A 195 -20.03 -7.21 20.43
CA VAL A 195 -20.08 -6.16 21.47
C VAL A 195 -20.91 -6.60 22.68
N SER A 196 -21.94 -7.40 22.45
CA SER A 196 -22.86 -7.84 23.51
C SER A 196 -22.24 -8.86 24.45
N THR A 197 -21.37 -9.74 23.95
CA THR A 197 -20.78 -10.84 24.74
C THR A 197 -19.28 -10.69 24.98
N GLY A 198 -18.59 -9.85 24.18
CA GLY A 198 -17.12 -9.77 24.18
C GLY A 198 -16.44 -10.97 23.50
N GLU A 199 -17.22 -11.88 22.94
CA GLU A 199 -16.71 -13.09 22.31
C GLU A 199 -16.07 -12.81 20.94
N ILE A 200 -14.96 -13.47 20.64
CA ILE A 200 -14.38 -13.49 19.31
C ILE A 200 -15.15 -14.51 18.47
N LEU A 201 -15.99 -14.02 17.57
CA LEU A 201 -16.85 -14.85 16.72
C LEU A 201 -16.08 -15.52 15.59
N ILE A 202 -15.16 -14.78 14.98
CA ILE A 202 -14.34 -15.25 13.85
C ILE A 202 -12.95 -14.66 14.01
N GLU A 203 -11.92 -15.46 13.73
CA GLU A 203 -10.56 -15.03 13.57
C GLU A 203 -10.01 -15.52 12.21
N VAL A 204 -9.32 -14.62 11.50
CA VAL A 204 -8.74 -14.89 10.20
C VAL A 204 -7.31 -14.38 10.17
N LEU A 205 -6.40 -15.21 9.70
CA LEU A 205 -5.04 -14.81 9.35
C LEU A 205 -4.88 -14.93 7.84
N THR A 206 -4.35 -13.87 7.23
CA THR A 206 -4.02 -13.83 5.82
C THR A 206 -2.56 -13.48 5.61
N THR A 207 -1.96 -14.04 4.58
CA THR A 207 -0.60 -13.72 4.16
C THR A 207 -0.60 -13.35 2.69
N LYS A 208 0.22 -12.37 2.33
CA LYS A 208 0.47 -11.98 0.93
C LYS A 208 1.95 -11.77 0.72
N SER A 209 2.51 -12.45 -0.27
CA SER A 209 3.89 -12.26 -0.70
C SER A 209 3.93 -11.53 -2.03
N ILE A 210 4.93 -10.64 -2.18
CA ILE A 210 5.26 -9.98 -3.43
C ILE A 210 6.71 -10.27 -3.77
N LEU A 211 6.96 -10.60 -5.02
CA LEU A 211 8.29 -10.78 -5.56
C LEU A 211 8.71 -9.55 -6.36
N SER A 212 9.85 -8.98 -6.00
CA SER A 212 10.50 -7.91 -6.75
C SER A 212 11.77 -8.45 -7.38
N ALA A 213 11.92 -8.32 -8.69
CA ALA A 213 13.13 -8.71 -9.41
C ALA A 213 13.98 -7.49 -9.72
N ALA A 214 15.28 -7.52 -9.35
CA ALA A 214 16.26 -6.56 -9.82
C ALA A 214 16.77 -7.01 -11.21
N ILE A 215 16.49 -6.22 -12.23
CA ILE A 215 17.12 -6.39 -13.54
C ILE A 215 18.24 -5.36 -13.61
N SER A 216 19.47 -5.83 -13.70
CA SER A 216 20.74 -5.11 -13.82
C SER A 216 20.60 -3.58 -13.92
N GLN A 217 21.17 -2.88 -12.93
CA GLN A 217 21.16 -1.44 -12.75
C GLN A 217 19.84 -0.86 -12.22
N ASP A 218 19.57 -1.11 -10.92
CA ASP A 218 18.64 -0.34 -10.06
C ASP A 218 17.15 -0.27 -10.45
N VAL A 219 16.66 -1.09 -11.36
CA VAL A 219 15.24 -1.14 -11.72
C VAL A 219 14.62 -2.46 -11.25
N PHE A 220 13.82 -2.40 -10.18
CA PHE A 220 13.01 -3.52 -9.72
C PHE A 220 11.72 -3.60 -10.53
N ARG A 221 11.47 -4.73 -11.20
CA ARG A 221 10.17 -5.07 -11.79
C ARG A 221 9.45 -6.04 -10.88
N PHE A 222 8.17 -5.80 -10.65
CA PHE A 222 7.33 -6.66 -9.81
C PHE A 222 6.79 -7.83 -10.62
N VAL A 223 6.91 -9.04 -10.06
CA VAL A 223 6.28 -10.26 -10.60
C VAL A 223 5.40 -10.82 -9.50
N SER A 224 4.11 -10.95 -9.74
CA SER A 224 3.18 -11.57 -8.80
C SER A 224 3.37 -13.09 -8.81
N ALA A 225 3.55 -13.71 -7.64
CA ALA A 225 3.83 -15.14 -7.50
C ALA A 225 2.57 -16.01 -7.34
N ASP A 226 1.39 -15.49 -7.54
CA ASP A 226 0.15 -16.27 -7.67
C ASP A 226 -0.94 -15.43 -8.31
N THR A 227 -1.42 -15.91 -9.48
CA THR A 227 -2.49 -15.35 -10.29
C THR A 227 -2.20 -14.05 -11.04
N GLU A 228 -2.30 -14.18 -12.37
CA GLU A 228 -2.44 -13.17 -13.43
C GLU A 228 -1.55 -11.92 -13.34
N LEU A 229 -0.74 -11.80 -14.39
CA LEU A 229 0.02 -10.62 -14.76
C LEU A 229 -0.84 -9.35 -14.61
N VAL A 230 -0.64 -8.62 -13.53
CA VAL A 230 -0.99 -7.21 -13.53
C VAL A 230 0.17 -6.49 -14.20
N GLU A 231 0.03 -6.18 -15.48
CA GLU A 231 0.88 -5.23 -16.19
C GLU A 231 0.73 -3.86 -15.51
N VAL A 232 1.56 -3.59 -14.51
CA VAL A 232 1.73 -2.21 -14.03
C VAL A 232 2.79 -1.58 -14.89
N GLU A 233 2.37 -0.83 -15.89
CA GLU A 233 3.25 0.03 -16.66
C GLU A 233 4.06 0.94 -15.73
N GLY A 234 5.35 0.73 -15.76
CA GLY A 234 6.45 1.55 -15.35
C GLY A 234 6.20 2.85 -14.57
N GLY A 235 6.08 2.73 -13.26
CA GLY A 235 6.27 3.82 -12.33
C GLY A 235 7.10 3.33 -11.16
N ALA A 236 8.33 3.78 -11.04
CA ALA A 236 9.25 3.42 -9.98
C ALA A 236 8.69 3.78 -8.61
N VAL A 237 8.29 2.80 -7.79
CA VAL A 237 8.08 3.06 -6.36
C VAL A 237 8.38 1.82 -5.54
N LYS A 238 9.47 1.88 -4.80
CA LYS A 238 9.91 0.84 -3.85
C LYS A 238 8.89 0.57 -2.71
N ASN A 239 7.92 1.44 -2.50
CA ASN A 239 6.97 1.36 -1.39
C ASN A 239 5.56 0.93 -1.80
N GLU A 240 5.21 0.96 -3.09
CA GLU A 240 3.87 0.57 -3.55
C GLU A 240 3.62 -0.92 -3.38
N SER A 241 4.66 -1.75 -3.49
CA SER A 241 4.54 -3.20 -3.38
C SER A 241 4.02 -3.66 -2.01
N VAL A 242 4.53 -3.07 -0.93
CA VAL A 242 4.11 -3.42 0.44
C VAL A 242 2.68 -2.97 0.71
N ASN A 243 2.30 -1.78 0.25
CA ASN A 243 0.94 -1.26 0.43
C ASN A 243 -0.09 -2.07 -0.39
N ILE A 244 0.26 -2.51 -1.60
CA ILE A 244 -0.57 -3.39 -2.43
C ILE A 244 -0.74 -4.75 -1.74
N ALA A 245 0.34 -5.34 -1.20
CA ALA A 245 0.25 -6.58 -0.44
C ALA A 245 -0.64 -6.44 0.80
N LEU A 246 -0.49 -5.36 1.53
CA LEU A 246 -1.29 -5.04 2.71
C LEU A 246 -2.76 -4.90 2.35
N GLN A 247 -3.09 -4.13 1.31
CA GLN A 247 -4.46 -3.97 0.84
C GLN A 247 -5.05 -5.32 0.44
N ALA A 248 -4.35 -6.12 -0.38
CA ALA A 248 -4.82 -7.44 -0.81
C ALA A 248 -5.04 -8.40 0.38
N ALA A 249 -4.14 -8.41 1.36
CA ALA A 249 -4.27 -9.25 2.56
C ALA A 249 -5.49 -8.84 3.38
N ILE A 250 -5.73 -7.53 3.58
CA ILE A 250 -6.88 -7.01 4.30
C ILE A 250 -8.20 -7.33 3.56
N GLU A 251 -8.25 -7.08 2.25
CA GLU A 251 -9.45 -7.39 1.44
C GLU A 251 -9.79 -8.89 1.50
N LYS A 252 -8.76 -9.76 1.42
CA LYS A 252 -8.96 -11.21 1.56
C LYS A 252 -9.43 -11.60 2.95
N ALA A 253 -8.90 -10.96 4.00
CA ALA A 253 -9.32 -11.21 5.38
C ALA A 253 -10.80 -10.82 5.60
N VAL A 254 -11.23 -9.67 5.07
CA VAL A 254 -12.63 -9.24 5.12
C VAL A 254 -13.54 -10.20 4.37
N LEU A 255 -13.17 -10.60 3.17
CA LEU A 255 -13.92 -11.59 2.38
C LEU A 255 -14.06 -12.92 3.13
N GLU A 256 -13.00 -13.38 3.79
CA GLU A 256 -13.03 -14.63 4.55
C GLU A 256 -13.90 -14.53 5.80
N ILE A 257 -13.92 -13.38 6.50
CA ILE A 257 -14.87 -13.12 7.59
C ILE A 257 -16.30 -13.24 7.07
N ILE A 258 -16.62 -12.65 5.92
CA ILE A 258 -17.94 -12.71 5.32
C ILE A 258 -18.33 -14.16 5.01
N ARG A 259 -17.46 -14.92 4.37
CA ARG A 259 -17.71 -16.33 4.02
C ARG A 259 -17.93 -17.20 5.24
N ARG A 260 -17.07 -17.06 6.27
CA ARG A 260 -17.22 -17.83 7.52
C ARG A 260 -18.48 -17.43 8.28
N GLY A 261 -18.85 -16.16 8.25
CA GLY A 261 -20.07 -15.71 8.90
C GLY A 261 -21.33 -16.26 8.23
N PHE A 262 -21.37 -16.42 6.91
CA PHE A 262 -22.42 -17.17 6.23
C PHE A 262 -22.41 -18.64 6.64
N ALA A 263 -21.25 -19.28 6.64
CA ALA A 263 -21.12 -20.69 7.03
C ALA A 263 -21.55 -20.96 8.49
N LEU A 264 -21.35 -19.99 9.39
CA LEU A 264 -21.72 -20.06 10.79
C LEU A 264 -23.14 -19.51 11.07
N ALA A 265 -23.87 -19.11 10.02
CA ALA A 265 -25.21 -18.53 10.11
C ALA A 265 -25.29 -17.24 10.96
N TYR A 266 -24.21 -16.45 11.04
CA TYR A 266 -24.24 -15.13 11.69
C TYR A 266 -24.99 -14.10 10.83
N TRP A 267 -25.05 -14.32 9.52
CA TRP A 267 -25.85 -13.58 8.54
C TRP A 267 -26.38 -14.51 7.46
N SER A 268 -27.45 -14.09 6.83
CA SER A 268 -28.11 -14.80 5.73
C SER A 268 -28.20 -13.89 4.51
N GLU A 269 -28.14 -14.49 3.32
CA GLU A 269 -28.36 -13.77 2.06
C GLU A 269 -29.81 -13.28 1.94
N LYS A 270 -29.99 -12.16 1.26
CA LYS A 270 -31.28 -11.55 1.00
C LYS A 270 -32.06 -12.32 -0.07
#